data_0228df540c632611163e4bfac259a1c3
#
_entry.id   0228df540c632611163e4bfac259a1c3
#
_cell.length_a   1.000
_cell.length_b   1.000
_cell.length_c   1.000
_cell.angle_alpha   90.00
_cell.angle_beta   90.00
_cell.angle_gamma   90.00
#
_symmetry.space_group_name_H-M   'P 1'
#
loop_
_entity.id
_entity.type
_entity.pdbx_description
1 polymer ?
#
loop_
_entity_poly.entity_id
_entity_poly.type
_entity_poly.pdbx_seq_one_letter_code
_entity_poly.pdbx_strand_id
1 'polypeptide(L)'
;LYCWLLSEYDKLEVAGQISLHQYNFIRRAELAMALIMKEQNVGSVVGALFVSQGRYKQIEDGIYDIADGADYESKDKYWTFKSGAFGQYYLGSLIYYELVKIEEGRFYLRNKGKELADAVRNSIDENIRKLFLKCILDGSLKEEAIEDLQSLAIHRIIVGSEEWLFLNNLLTKSDEDSSLRRETIYLLLNDISNGVEIQEFVKNRFLHITEDGNLQAAFGWYFYYLCEGL
;
A
#
# COMPACT_ATOMS: atom_id res chain seq x y z
N LEU A 1 -4.85 3.44 1.37
CA LEU A 1 -5.60 2.25 1.75
C LEU A 1 -5.37 1.86 3.22
N TYR A 2 -4.14 1.56 3.71
CA TYR A 2 -3.89 1.07 5.09
C TYR A 2 -4.41 2.00 6.19
N CYS A 3 -4.24 3.33 6.04
CA CYS A 3 -4.79 4.28 7.03
C CYS A 3 -6.32 4.20 7.11
N TRP A 4 -7.00 4.08 5.97
CA TRP A 4 -8.44 3.90 5.94
C TRP A 4 -8.85 2.57 6.59
N LEU A 5 -8.18 1.46 6.28
CA LEU A 5 -8.46 0.15 6.91
C LEU A 5 -8.31 0.19 8.43
N LEU A 6 -7.24 0.81 8.94
CA LEU A 6 -7.05 0.98 10.39
C LEU A 6 -8.17 1.82 11.02
N SER A 7 -8.59 2.90 10.33
CA SER A 7 -9.72 3.73 10.78
C SER A 7 -11.03 2.95 10.83
N GLU A 8 -11.31 2.11 9.83
CA GLU A 8 -12.54 1.31 9.82
C GLU A 8 -12.47 0.19 10.87
N TYR A 9 -11.31 -0.43 11.07
CA TYR A 9 -11.12 -1.42 12.14
C TYR A 9 -11.42 -0.83 13.51
N ASP A 10 -10.85 0.35 13.84
CA ASP A 10 -11.07 1.01 15.12
C ASP A 10 -12.55 1.35 15.35
N LYS A 11 -13.27 1.79 14.30
CA LYS A 11 -14.71 2.07 14.38
C LYS A 11 -15.53 0.82 14.68
N LEU A 12 -15.24 -0.28 13.97
CA LEU A 12 -15.91 -1.56 14.13
C LEU A 12 -15.66 -2.13 15.53
N GLU A 13 -14.45 -1.99 16.04
CA GLU A 13 -14.09 -2.45 17.38
C GLU A 13 -14.80 -1.64 18.48
N VAL A 14 -14.78 -0.31 18.39
CA VAL A 14 -15.50 0.57 19.33
C VAL A 14 -17.00 0.29 19.32
N ALA A 15 -17.56 -0.04 18.17
CA ALA A 15 -18.98 -0.42 18.04
C ALA A 15 -19.27 -1.87 18.48
N GLY A 16 -18.26 -2.66 18.86
CA GLY A 16 -18.43 -4.07 19.21
C GLY A 16 -18.86 -4.95 18.03
N GLN A 17 -18.59 -4.51 16.79
CA GLN A 17 -19.03 -5.17 15.56
C GLN A 17 -17.96 -6.08 14.92
N ILE A 18 -16.78 -6.19 15.52
CA ILE A 18 -15.71 -7.03 15.04
C ILE A 18 -15.11 -7.88 16.15
N SER A 19 -14.94 -9.18 15.87
CA SER A 19 -14.18 -10.12 16.70
C SER A 19 -12.88 -10.56 16.05
N LEU A 20 -12.66 -10.18 14.78
CA LEU A 20 -11.47 -10.50 14.02
C LEU A 20 -10.27 -9.72 14.56
N HIS A 21 -9.13 -10.38 14.73
CA HIS A 21 -7.90 -9.71 15.16
C HIS A 21 -7.41 -8.72 14.09
N GLN A 22 -6.88 -7.56 14.52
CA GLN A 22 -6.43 -6.48 13.62
C GLN A 22 -5.44 -6.98 12.53
N TYR A 23 -4.52 -7.88 12.89
CA TYR A 23 -3.61 -8.46 11.90
C TYR A 23 -4.36 -9.22 10.80
N ASN A 24 -5.32 -10.07 11.15
CA ASN A 24 -6.07 -10.83 10.18
C ASN A 24 -6.97 -9.94 9.32
N PHE A 25 -7.54 -8.88 9.89
CA PHE A 25 -8.28 -7.87 9.13
C PHE A 25 -7.43 -7.23 8.03
N ILE A 26 -6.19 -6.80 8.37
CA ILE A 26 -5.26 -6.21 7.39
C ILE A 26 -4.84 -7.26 6.36
N ARG A 27 -4.51 -8.47 6.78
CA ARG A 27 -4.08 -9.57 5.92
C ARG A 27 -5.15 -9.97 4.92
N ARG A 28 -6.41 -10.06 5.36
CA ARG A 28 -7.54 -10.33 4.46
C ARG A 28 -7.71 -9.22 3.42
N ALA A 29 -7.54 -7.96 3.81
CA ALA A 29 -7.57 -6.84 2.89
C ALA A 29 -6.44 -6.92 1.84
N GLU A 30 -5.22 -7.30 2.23
CA GLU A 30 -4.09 -7.47 1.32
C GLU A 30 -4.35 -8.57 0.29
N LEU A 31 -4.85 -9.74 0.73
CA LEU A 31 -5.17 -10.83 -0.20
C LEU A 31 -6.35 -10.48 -1.12
N ALA A 32 -7.38 -9.81 -0.60
CA ALA A 32 -8.49 -9.32 -1.42
C ALA A 32 -7.99 -8.35 -2.50
N MET A 33 -7.10 -7.40 -2.14
CA MET A 33 -6.47 -6.49 -3.10
C MET A 33 -5.65 -7.24 -4.16
N ALA A 34 -4.92 -8.29 -3.78
CA ALA A 34 -4.16 -9.11 -4.72
C ALA A 34 -5.08 -9.83 -5.73
N LEU A 35 -6.25 -10.30 -5.29
CA LEU A 35 -7.27 -10.89 -6.17
C LEU A 35 -7.89 -9.84 -7.12
N ILE A 36 -8.26 -8.67 -6.60
CA ILE A 36 -8.80 -7.56 -7.39
C ILE A 36 -7.81 -7.11 -8.47
N MET A 37 -6.52 -7.04 -8.13
CA MET A 37 -5.49 -6.55 -9.05
C MET A 37 -4.97 -7.61 -10.03
N LYS A 38 -5.25 -8.89 -9.80
CA LYS A 38 -4.90 -9.99 -10.73
C LYS A 38 -5.42 -9.74 -12.13
N GLU A 39 -6.68 -9.34 -12.25
CA GLU A 39 -7.37 -9.08 -13.51
C GLU A 39 -6.72 -7.94 -14.33
N GLN A 40 -5.92 -7.08 -13.69
CA GLN A 40 -5.36 -5.88 -14.29
C GLN A 40 -3.90 -6.02 -14.71
N ASN A 41 -3.31 -7.24 -14.60
CA ASN A 41 -1.88 -7.50 -14.87
C ASN A 41 -0.90 -6.56 -14.12
N VAL A 42 -1.34 -5.97 -13.01
CA VAL A 42 -0.47 -5.13 -12.17
C VAL A 42 0.23 -6.02 -11.17
N GLY A 43 1.39 -6.51 -11.56
CA GLY A 43 2.13 -7.58 -10.88
C GLY A 43 2.84 -7.22 -9.58
N SER A 44 2.67 -5.99 -9.04
CA SER A 44 3.53 -5.51 -7.96
C SER A 44 2.85 -5.36 -6.60
N VAL A 45 1.73 -6.02 -6.35
CA VAL A 45 1.09 -6.01 -5.03
C VAL A 45 1.45 -7.26 -4.24
N VAL A 46 1.50 -7.11 -2.93
CA VAL A 46 1.75 -8.22 -2.03
C VAL A 46 0.63 -9.25 -2.15
N GLY A 47 1.02 -10.53 -2.18
CA GLY A 47 0.08 -11.61 -2.44
C GLY A 47 -0.10 -11.96 -3.94
N ALA A 48 0.39 -11.12 -4.87
CA ALA A 48 0.26 -11.36 -6.30
C ALA A 48 0.84 -12.70 -6.73
N LEU A 49 1.99 -13.10 -6.19
CA LEU A 49 2.60 -14.41 -6.48
C LEU A 49 1.73 -15.57 -5.98
N PHE A 50 1.18 -15.46 -4.77
CA PHE A 50 0.27 -16.47 -4.21
C PHE A 50 -0.97 -16.64 -5.09
N VAL A 51 -1.54 -15.53 -5.53
CA VAL A 51 -2.71 -15.50 -6.41
C VAL A 51 -2.38 -16.02 -7.81
N SER A 52 -1.26 -15.61 -8.42
CA SER A 52 -0.86 -16.06 -9.76
C SER A 52 -0.54 -17.55 -9.83
N GLN A 53 -0.07 -18.14 -8.73
CA GLN A 53 0.16 -19.57 -8.60
C GLN A 53 -1.13 -20.38 -8.34
N GLY A 54 -2.29 -19.73 -8.23
CA GLY A 54 -3.56 -20.42 -7.94
C GLY A 54 -3.63 -21.06 -6.55
N ARG A 55 -2.85 -20.57 -5.58
CA ARG A 55 -2.77 -21.12 -4.22
C ARG A 55 -3.91 -20.71 -3.31
N TYR A 56 -4.75 -19.80 -3.75
CA TYR A 56 -5.98 -19.43 -3.06
C TYR A 56 -7.02 -20.54 -3.21
N LYS A 57 -7.80 -20.74 -2.15
CA LYS A 57 -8.87 -21.73 -2.13
C LYS A 57 -10.18 -21.11 -2.60
N GLN A 58 -10.97 -21.87 -3.32
CA GLN A 58 -12.37 -21.54 -3.61
C GLN A 58 -13.26 -22.36 -2.67
N ILE A 59 -14.25 -21.70 -2.06
CA ILE A 59 -15.29 -22.35 -1.23
C ILE A 59 -16.31 -23.02 -2.15
N GLU A 60 -16.73 -22.28 -3.18
CA GLU A 60 -17.64 -22.66 -4.24
C GLU A 60 -17.15 -22.02 -5.54
N ASP A 61 -17.70 -22.43 -6.68
CA ASP A 61 -17.40 -21.80 -7.96
C ASP A 61 -17.66 -20.29 -7.88
N GLY A 62 -16.63 -19.50 -8.16
CA GLY A 62 -16.69 -18.04 -8.12
C GLY A 62 -16.62 -17.40 -6.71
N ILE A 63 -16.34 -18.18 -5.63
CA ILE A 63 -16.14 -17.61 -4.29
C ILE A 63 -14.77 -17.97 -3.76
N TYR A 64 -13.90 -16.98 -3.58
CA TYR A 64 -12.56 -17.13 -3.03
C TYR A 64 -12.57 -17.09 -1.51
N ASP A 65 -11.92 -18.08 -0.87
CA ASP A 65 -11.72 -18.12 0.58
C ASP A 65 -10.52 -17.22 0.96
N ILE A 66 -10.83 -15.97 1.31
CA ILE A 66 -9.80 -15.01 1.74
C ILE A 66 -9.28 -15.40 3.12
N ALA A 67 -10.15 -15.86 4.02
CA ALA A 67 -9.75 -16.19 5.38
C ALA A 67 -8.72 -17.32 5.39
N ASP A 68 -8.97 -18.43 4.64
CA ASP A 68 -8.03 -19.55 4.58
C ASP A 68 -6.67 -19.14 3.97
N GLY A 69 -6.67 -18.25 2.97
CA GLY A 69 -5.44 -17.78 2.33
C GLY A 69 -4.71 -16.66 3.07
N ALA A 70 -5.38 -15.92 3.94
CA ALA A 70 -4.84 -14.73 4.57
C ALA A 70 -4.56 -14.85 6.07
N ASP A 71 -5.43 -15.50 6.85
CA ASP A 71 -5.33 -15.51 8.30
C ASP A 71 -4.01 -16.10 8.76
N TYR A 72 -3.43 -15.51 9.81
CA TYR A 72 -2.09 -15.91 10.26
C TYR A 72 -2.04 -17.36 10.73
N GLU A 73 -3.14 -17.86 11.28
CA GLU A 73 -3.31 -19.22 11.79
C GLU A 73 -3.45 -20.25 10.68
N SER A 74 -3.76 -19.83 9.46
CA SER A 74 -3.94 -20.72 8.30
C SER A 74 -2.64 -21.41 7.91
N LYS A 75 -2.76 -22.65 7.44
CA LYS A 75 -1.62 -23.50 7.09
C LYS A 75 -0.93 -23.01 5.81
N ASP A 76 -1.70 -22.69 4.79
CA ASP A 76 -1.22 -22.23 3.49
C ASP A 76 -1.67 -20.79 3.25
N LYS A 77 -0.85 -19.86 3.70
CA LYS A 77 -1.15 -18.43 3.69
C LYS A 77 -0.26 -17.66 2.72
N TYR A 78 -0.77 -16.53 2.22
CA TYR A 78 -0.06 -15.71 1.24
C TYR A 78 1.24 -15.10 1.79
N TRP A 79 1.36 -14.95 3.12
CA TRP A 79 2.50 -14.30 3.76
C TRP A 79 2.82 -14.91 5.12
N THR A 80 4.09 -15.10 5.43
CA THR A 80 4.54 -15.74 6.67
C THR A 80 4.61 -14.80 7.86
N PHE A 81 4.85 -13.50 7.62
CA PHE A 81 4.97 -12.52 8.70
C PHE A 81 3.59 -12.24 9.33
N LYS A 82 3.52 -12.17 10.68
CA LYS A 82 2.24 -12.11 11.41
C LYS A 82 1.34 -10.95 11.00
N SER A 83 1.89 -9.75 10.84
CA SER A 83 1.15 -8.56 10.44
C SER A 83 1.07 -8.36 8.92
N GLY A 84 1.24 -9.42 8.14
CA GLY A 84 1.21 -9.34 6.68
C GLY A 84 2.40 -8.57 6.10
N ALA A 85 2.28 -8.17 4.86
CA ALA A 85 3.24 -7.29 4.23
C ALA A 85 3.18 -5.86 4.77
N PHE A 86 2.02 -5.45 5.26
CA PHE A 86 1.86 -4.19 5.99
C PHE A 86 2.97 -4.03 7.04
N GLY A 87 3.11 -5.00 7.94
CA GLY A 87 4.10 -4.93 9.00
C GLY A 87 5.54 -5.06 8.54
N GLN A 88 5.77 -5.81 7.47
CA GLN A 88 7.13 -6.06 6.98
C GLN A 88 7.66 -4.94 6.08
N TYR A 89 6.85 -4.39 5.19
CA TYR A 89 7.32 -3.45 4.17
C TYR A 89 6.81 -2.02 4.34
N TYR A 90 5.58 -1.84 4.83
CA TYR A 90 4.93 -0.53 4.81
C TYR A 90 4.96 0.20 6.14
N LEU A 91 4.96 -0.54 7.25
CA LEU A 91 4.84 0.03 8.60
C LEU A 91 5.96 1.03 8.92
N GLY A 92 7.20 0.73 8.55
CA GLY A 92 8.33 1.63 8.75
C GLY A 92 8.12 2.99 8.09
N SER A 93 7.67 3.00 6.83
CA SER A 93 7.36 4.22 6.10
C SER A 93 6.18 4.98 6.72
N LEU A 94 5.13 4.25 7.13
CA LEU A 94 3.95 4.87 7.75
C LEU A 94 4.29 5.53 9.12
N ILE A 95 5.20 4.93 9.88
CA ILE A 95 5.73 5.52 11.13
C ILE A 95 6.59 6.74 10.81
N TYR A 96 7.48 6.65 9.83
CA TYR A 96 8.34 7.74 9.40
C TYR A 96 7.54 8.98 8.97
N TYR A 97 6.44 8.76 8.25
CA TYR A 97 5.53 9.84 7.85
C TYR A 97 4.54 10.28 8.95
N GLU A 98 4.68 9.76 10.16
CA GLU A 98 3.80 10.06 11.29
C GLU A 98 2.32 9.73 11.04
N LEU A 99 2.05 8.74 10.20
CA LEU A 99 0.68 8.28 9.90
C LEU A 99 0.19 7.25 10.91
N VAL A 100 1.10 6.38 11.37
CA VAL A 100 0.81 5.25 12.26
C VAL A 100 1.74 5.24 13.46
N LYS A 101 1.28 4.72 14.58
CA LYS A 101 2.08 4.37 15.76
C LYS A 101 1.77 2.93 16.18
N ILE A 102 2.70 2.32 16.92
CA ILE A 102 2.52 1.01 17.55
C ILE A 102 2.42 1.21 19.05
N GLU A 103 1.39 0.63 19.66
CA GLU A 103 1.25 0.56 21.11
C GLU A 103 0.77 -0.84 21.48
N GLU A 104 1.45 -1.49 22.39
CA GLU A 104 1.11 -2.84 22.88
C GLU A 104 0.87 -3.88 21.77
N GLY A 105 1.66 -3.77 20.69
CA GLY A 105 1.55 -4.67 19.54
C GLY A 105 0.37 -4.38 18.59
N ARG A 106 -0.36 -3.28 18.78
CA ARG A 106 -1.43 -2.81 17.90
C ARG A 106 -1.00 -1.58 17.11
N PHE A 107 -1.65 -1.37 15.99
CA PHE A 107 -1.45 -0.23 15.09
C PHE A 107 -2.55 0.79 15.29
N TYR A 108 -2.16 2.04 15.53
CA TYR A 108 -3.08 3.16 15.71
C TYR A 108 -2.73 4.29 14.76
N LEU A 109 -3.74 5.00 14.29
CA LEU A 109 -3.53 6.19 13.47
C LEU A 109 -3.09 7.39 14.33
N ARG A 110 -2.07 8.11 13.86
CA ARG A 110 -1.80 9.48 14.29
C ARG A 110 -2.72 10.48 13.56
N ASN A 111 -2.65 11.75 13.91
CA ASN A 111 -3.52 12.78 13.31
C ASN A 111 -3.41 12.81 11.78
N LYS A 112 -2.20 12.87 11.23
CA LYS A 112 -1.97 12.81 9.77
C LYS A 112 -2.54 11.52 9.15
N GLY A 113 -2.44 10.40 9.85
CA GLY A 113 -3.01 9.13 9.40
C GLY A 113 -4.54 9.14 9.36
N LYS A 114 -5.19 9.83 10.31
CA LYS A 114 -6.64 10.01 10.32
C LYS A 114 -7.10 10.91 9.16
N GLU A 115 -6.38 12.00 8.92
CA GLU A 115 -6.64 12.88 7.77
C GLU A 115 -6.53 12.12 6.44
N LEU A 116 -5.47 11.30 6.27
CA LEU A 116 -5.35 10.44 5.09
C LEU A 116 -6.47 9.41 5.01
N ALA A 117 -6.87 8.81 6.12
CA ALA A 117 -7.97 7.85 6.14
C ALA A 117 -9.30 8.48 5.71
N ASP A 118 -9.54 9.73 6.11
CA ASP A 118 -10.73 10.49 5.71
C ASP A 118 -10.66 10.88 4.23
N ALA A 119 -9.50 11.34 3.75
CA ALA A 119 -9.28 11.63 2.33
C ALA A 119 -9.51 10.41 1.43
N VAL A 120 -9.01 9.23 1.82
CA VAL A 120 -9.29 7.97 1.12
C VAL A 120 -10.78 7.64 1.14
N ARG A 121 -11.43 7.78 2.31
CA ARG A 121 -12.87 7.51 2.47
C ARG A 121 -13.70 8.39 1.53
N ASN A 122 -13.36 9.67 1.41
CA ASN A 122 -14.07 10.62 0.56
C ASN A 122 -13.83 10.36 -0.94
N SER A 123 -12.71 9.74 -1.29
CA SER A 123 -12.35 9.44 -2.67
C SER A 123 -12.97 8.13 -3.20
N ILE A 124 -13.55 7.30 -2.34
CA ILE A 124 -14.11 6.00 -2.71
C ILE A 124 -15.62 6.00 -2.44
N ASP A 125 -16.39 5.49 -3.40
CA ASP A 125 -17.85 5.32 -3.25
C ASP A 125 -18.21 4.51 -2.00
N GLU A 126 -19.28 4.89 -1.32
CA GLU A 126 -19.70 4.26 -0.07
C GLU A 126 -20.09 2.79 -0.24
N ASN A 127 -20.71 2.42 -1.36
CA ASN A 127 -21.12 1.03 -1.60
C ASN A 127 -19.89 0.16 -1.86
N ILE A 128 -18.89 0.68 -2.57
CA ILE A 128 -17.60 0.01 -2.79
C ILE A 128 -16.87 -0.23 -1.45
N ARG A 129 -16.83 0.80 -0.59
CA ARG A 129 -16.24 0.65 0.76
C ARG A 129 -16.96 -0.40 1.60
N LYS A 130 -18.29 -0.38 1.61
CA LYS A 130 -19.12 -1.36 2.34
C LYS A 130 -18.90 -2.78 1.79
N LEU A 131 -18.88 -2.92 0.47
CA LEU A 131 -18.66 -4.21 -0.19
C LEU A 131 -17.28 -4.78 0.17
N PHE A 132 -16.23 -3.98 0.09
CA PHE A 132 -14.88 -4.40 0.43
C PHE A 132 -14.74 -4.79 1.91
N LEU A 133 -15.27 -3.97 2.83
CA LEU A 133 -15.28 -4.29 4.26
C LEU A 133 -16.05 -5.58 4.56
N LYS A 134 -17.18 -5.79 3.88
CA LYS A 134 -17.94 -7.03 4.00
C LYS A 134 -17.10 -8.23 3.58
N CYS A 135 -16.40 -8.17 2.45
CA CYS A 135 -15.52 -9.25 2.01
C CYS A 135 -14.43 -9.58 3.05
N ILE A 136 -13.84 -8.57 3.68
CA ILE A 136 -12.82 -8.76 4.72
C ILE A 136 -13.42 -9.43 5.95
N LEU A 137 -14.56 -8.96 6.42
CA LEU A 137 -15.24 -9.48 7.62
C LEU A 137 -15.74 -10.91 7.42
N ASP A 138 -16.38 -11.18 6.28
CA ASP A 138 -16.87 -12.50 5.91
C ASP A 138 -15.71 -13.46 5.60
N GLY A 139 -14.52 -12.96 5.28
CA GLY A 139 -13.36 -13.74 4.88
C GLY A 139 -13.53 -14.40 3.51
N SER A 140 -14.39 -13.86 2.66
CA SER A 140 -14.69 -14.39 1.33
C SER A 140 -14.88 -13.27 0.30
N LEU A 141 -14.48 -13.52 -0.95
CA LEU A 141 -14.64 -12.59 -2.06
C LEU A 141 -15.32 -13.31 -3.22
N LYS A 142 -16.45 -12.79 -3.67
CA LYS A 142 -17.11 -13.28 -4.88
C LYS A 142 -16.42 -12.72 -6.12
N GLU A 143 -16.22 -13.58 -7.12
CA GLU A 143 -15.64 -13.20 -8.40
C GLU A 143 -16.41 -12.07 -9.08
N GLU A 144 -17.75 -12.12 -9.04
CA GLU A 144 -18.63 -11.07 -9.55
C GLU A 144 -18.42 -9.70 -8.90
N ALA A 145 -17.94 -9.65 -7.65
CA ALA A 145 -17.66 -8.41 -6.93
C ALA A 145 -16.31 -7.78 -7.30
N ILE A 146 -15.43 -8.51 -7.98
CA ILE A 146 -14.09 -8.01 -8.33
C ILE A 146 -14.19 -6.80 -9.26
N GLU A 147 -15.11 -6.82 -10.22
CA GLU A 147 -15.29 -5.72 -11.17
C GLU A 147 -15.69 -4.42 -10.44
N ASP A 148 -16.65 -4.50 -9.53
CA ASP A 148 -17.08 -3.35 -8.72
C ASP A 148 -15.95 -2.82 -7.85
N LEU A 149 -15.11 -3.70 -7.32
CA LEU A 149 -13.99 -3.36 -6.43
C LEU A 149 -12.76 -2.85 -7.15
N GLN A 150 -12.69 -2.88 -8.47
CA GLN A 150 -11.54 -2.41 -9.25
C GLN A 150 -11.18 -0.93 -9.02
N SER A 151 -12.14 -0.11 -8.61
CA SER A 151 -11.88 1.30 -8.26
C SER A 151 -10.94 1.47 -7.06
N LEU A 152 -10.76 0.43 -6.24
CA LEU A 152 -9.80 0.39 -5.13
C LEU A 152 -8.36 0.15 -5.59
N ALA A 153 -8.14 -0.20 -6.84
CA ALA A 153 -6.81 -0.53 -7.35
C ALA A 153 -5.86 0.68 -7.22
N ILE A 154 -4.64 0.42 -6.77
CA ILE A 154 -3.65 1.44 -6.40
C ILE A 154 -3.37 2.44 -7.53
N HIS A 155 -3.37 1.98 -8.77
CA HIS A 155 -3.11 2.81 -9.95
C HIS A 155 -4.32 3.67 -10.39
N ARG A 156 -5.47 3.55 -9.70
CA ARG A 156 -6.70 4.31 -10.01
C ARG A 156 -6.94 5.50 -9.09
N ILE A 157 -5.93 5.93 -8.34
CA ILE A 157 -6.02 7.17 -7.57
C ILE A 157 -6.31 8.32 -8.52
N ILE A 158 -7.41 9.03 -8.29
CA ILE A 158 -7.87 10.11 -9.17
C ILE A 158 -7.01 11.35 -8.91
N VAL A 159 -6.34 11.85 -9.94
CA VAL A 159 -5.55 13.09 -9.88
C VAL A 159 -6.45 14.26 -9.44
N GLY A 160 -6.03 14.98 -8.40
CA GLY A 160 -6.79 16.08 -7.82
C GLY A 160 -7.81 15.67 -6.76
N SER A 161 -8.01 14.37 -6.48
CA SER A 161 -8.80 13.93 -5.33
C SER A 161 -8.16 14.32 -4.00
N GLU A 162 -8.92 14.29 -2.91
CA GLU A 162 -8.39 14.57 -1.56
C GLU A 162 -7.24 13.62 -1.20
N GLU A 163 -7.36 12.34 -1.54
CA GLU A 163 -6.31 11.33 -1.34
C GLU A 163 -5.05 11.70 -2.12
N TRP A 164 -5.19 12.03 -3.42
CA TRP A 164 -4.06 12.42 -4.27
C TRP A 164 -3.38 13.68 -3.73
N LEU A 165 -4.15 14.71 -3.37
CA LEU A 165 -3.64 15.97 -2.81
C LEU A 165 -2.88 15.72 -1.50
N PHE A 166 -3.42 14.88 -0.62
CA PHE A 166 -2.77 14.53 0.63
C PHE A 166 -1.43 13.82 0.38
N LEU A 167 -1.42 12.78 -0.47
CA LEU A 167 -0.21 12.03 -0.79
C LEU A 167 0.84 12.89 -1.49
N ASN A 168 0.42 13.71 -2.45
CA ASN A 168 1.31 14.65 -3.12
C ASN A 168 1.94 15.64 -2.12
N ASN A 169 1.14 16.20 -1.22
CA ASN A 169 1.64 17.08 -0.17
C ASN A 169 2.60 16.38 0.79
N LEU A 170 2.27 15.13 1.19
CA LEU A 170 3.12 14.32 2.06
C LEU A 170 4.51 14.07 1.46
N LEU A 171 4.57 13.89 0.14
CA LEU A 171 5.80 13.63 -0.59
C LEU A 171 6.59 14.89 -0.95
N THR A 172 5.92 16.01 -1.23
CA THR A 172 6.54 17.19 -1.84
C THR A 172 6.64 18.41 -0.93
N LYS A 173 5.82 18.51 0.13
CA LYS A 173 5.92 19.64 1.07
C LYS A 173 7.24 19.59 1.85
N SER A 174 7.89 20.74 1.93
CA SER A 174 9.15 20.91 2.66
C SER A 174 8.87 21.21 4.13
N ASP A 175 9.16 20.27 4.98
CA ASP A 175 9.72 20.50 6.30
C ASP A 175 11.24 20.27 6.22
N GLU A 176 11.99 20.62 7.24
CA GLU A 176 13.46 20.49 7.22
C GLU A 176 13.92 19.06 6.96
N ASP A 177 13.15 18.05 7.40
CA ASP A 177 13.46 16.63 7.23
C ASP A 177 13.09 16.06 5.84
N SER A 178 12.36 16.81 5.01
CA SER A 178 11.87 16.34 3.72
C SER A 178 12.63 16.85 2.50
N SER A 179 13.68 17.67 2.69
CA SER A 179 14.46 18.25 1.59
C SER A 179 15.05 17.17 0.67
N LEU A 180 15.67 16.13 1.23
CA LEU A 180 16.27 15.02 0.46
C LEU A 180 15.22 14.25 -0.35
N ARG A 181 14.05 14.01 0.23
CA ARG A 181 12.95 13.34 -0.46
C ARG A 181 12.43 14.15 -1.64
N ARG A 182 12.25 15.46 -1.44
CA ARG A 182 11.84 16.37 -2.51
C ARG A 182 12.90 16.44 -3.63
N GLU A 183 14.17 16.52 -3.28
CA GLU A 183 15.27 16.46 -4.24
C GLU A 183 15.25 15.15 -5.03
N THR A 184 15.06 14.01 -4.35
CA THR A 184 14.94 12.70 -4.99
C THR A 184 13.79 12.65 -6.01
N ILE A 185 12.60 13.14 -5.61
CA ILE A 185 11.44 13.19 -6.50
C ILE A 185 11.70 14.14 -7.67
N TYR A 186 12.30 15.30 -7.41
CA TYR A 186 12.65 16.27 -8.45
C TYR A 186 13.60 15.66 -9.49
N LEU A 187 14.67 14.99 -9.04
CA LEU A 187 15.62 14.33 -9.95
C LEU A 187 14.92 13.26 -10.80
N LEU A 188 14.09 12.42 -10.17
CA LEU A 188 13.33 11.39 -10.88
C LEU A 188 12.38 11.98 -11.93
N LEU A 189 11.59 13.00 -11.56
CA LEU A 189 10.65 13.63 -12.48
C LEU A 189 11.35 14.39 -13.61
N ASN A 190 12.49 15.02 -13.30
CA ASN A 190 13.29 15.69 -14.32
C ASN A 190 13.83 14.70 -15.36
N ASP A 191 14.36 13.56 -14.92
CA ASP A 191 14.87 12.54 -15.83
C ASP A 191 13.73 11.93 -16.70
N ILE A 192 12.60 11.61 -16.10
CA ILE A 192 11.42 11.11 -16.82
C ILE A 192 10.94 12.14 -17.86
N SER A 193 10.90 13.44 -17.49
CA SER A 193 10.49 14.51 -18.42
C SER A 193 11.46 14.70 -19.58
N ASN A 194 12.72 14.32 -19.41
CA ASN A 194 13.75 14.30 -20.44
C ASN A 194 13.81 12.97 -21.21
N GLY A 195 12.84 12.07 -21.01
CA GLY A 195 12.72 10.80 -21.74
C GLY A 195 13.65 9.69 -21.24
N VAL A 196 14.22 9.83 -20.03
CA VAL A 196 15.02 8.79 -19.40
C VAL A 196 14.07 7.70 -18.87
N GLU A 197 14.32 6.46 -19.25
CA GLU A 197 13.60 5.31 -18.71
C GLU A 197 13.89 5.15 -17.21
N ILE A 198 12.88 4.78 -16.44
CA ILE A 198 12.97 4.69 -14.98
C ILE A 198 14.08 3.73 -14.52
N GLN A 199 14.37 2.69 -15.29
CA GLN A 199 15.42 1.71 -15.02
C GLN A 199 16.82 2.30 -15.19
N GLU A 200 16.96 3.31 -16.04
CA GLU A 200 18.23 4.01 -16.29
C GLU A 200 18.48 5.16 -15.28
N PHE A 201 17.47 5.55 -14.49
CA PHE A 201 17.57 6.67 -13.56
C PHE A 201 18.74 6.51 -12.57
N VAL A 202 18.81 5.37 -11.88
CA VAL A 202 19.83 5.10 -10.86
C VAL A 202 21.23 5.06 -11.51
N LYS A 203 21.34 4.41 -12.67
CA LYS A 203 22.59 4.32 -13.44
C LYS A 203 23.06 5.71 -13.90
N ASN A 204 22.14 6.55 -14.36
CA ASN A 204 22.47 7.91 -14.76
C ASN A 204 22.96 8.74 -13.57
N ARG A 205 22.36 8.61 -12.38
CA ARG A 205 22.88 9.26 -11.16
C ARG A 205 24.28 8.80 -10.80
N PHE A 206 24.59 7.53 -10.99
CA PHE A 206 25.94 7.01 -10.79
C PHE A 206 26.94 7.60 -11.80
N LEU A 207 26.60 7.61 -13.09
CA LEU A 207 27.50 8.05 -14.16
C LEU A 207 27.71 9.59 -14.17
N HIS A 208 26.71 10.35 -13.77
CA HIS A 208 26.68 11.82 -13.87
C HIS A 208 26.65 12.53 -12.51
N ILE A 209 27.17 11.91 -11.46
CA ILE A 209 27.15 12.46 -10.09
C ILE A 209 27.72 13.88 -10.00
N THR A 210 28.72 14.21 -10.82
CA THR A 210 29.34 15.53 -10.84
C THR A 210 28.47 16.60 -11.50
N GLU A 211 27.52 16.20 -12.33
CA GLU A 211 26.58 17.10 -13.01
C GLU A 211 25.38 17.47 -12.12
N ASP A 212 25.08 16.63 -11.13
CA ASP A 212 24.00 16.86 -10.19
C ASP A 212 24.32 17.92 -9.14
N GLY A 213 25.54 18.49 -9.18
CA GLY A 213 25.98 19.53 -8.26
C GLY A 213 26.10 19.02 -6.81
N ASN A 214 25.62 19.80 -5.86
CA ASN A 214 25.70 19.50 -4.43
C ASN A 214 24.42 18.87 -3.86
N LEU A 215 23.57 18.26 -4.69
CA LEU A 215 22.34 17.63 -4.22
C LEU A 215 22.65 16.36 -3.42
N GLN A 216 22.30 16.35 -2.15
CA GLN A 216 22.53 15.19 -1.27
C GLN A 216 21.77 13.94 -1.75
N ALA A 217 20.59 14.12 -2.36
CA ALA A 217 19.82 13.02 -2.91
C ALA A 217 20.56 12.30 -4.05
N ALA A 218 21.34 13.03 -4.88
CA ALA A 218 22.15 12.42 -5.94
C ALA A 218 23.23 11.52 -5.38
N PHE A 219 23.89 11.91 -4.29
CA PHE A 219 24.85 11.06 -3.58
C PHE A 219 24.19 9.81 -2.99
N GLY A 220 22.97 9.90 -2.48
CA GLY A 220 22.20 8.77 -2.00
C GLY A 220 21.97 7.73 -3.11
N TRP A 221 21.58 8.18 -4.31
CA TRP A 221 21.40 7.30 -5.46
C TRP A 221 22.71 6.71 -5.98
N TYR A 222 23.80 7.48 -5.93
CA TYR A 222 25.15 6.99 -6.27
C TYR A 222 25.56 5.83 -5.34
N PHE A 223 25.41 5.98 -4.01
CA PHE A 223 25.73 4.93 -3.06
C PHE A 223 24.80 3.73 -3.17
N TYR A 224 23.52 3.95 -3.43
CA TYR A 224 22.58 2.87 -3.68
C TYR A 224 23.04 2.00 -4.86
N TYR A 225 23.45 2.62 -5.97
CA TYR A 225 23.94 1.90 -7.13
C TYR A 225 25.22 1.10 -6.82
N LEU A 226 26.13 1.66 -6.03
CA LEU A 226 27.33 0.94 -5.62
C LEU A 226 27.02 -0.30 -4.76
N CYS A 227 25.98 -0.25 -3.95
CA CYS A 227 25.61 -1.37 -3.05
C CYS A 227 24.78 -2.45 -3.73
N GLU A 228 23.90 -2.04 -4.65
CA GLU A 228 22.86 -2.92 -5.23
C GLU A 228 23.14 -3.25 -6.71
N GLY A 229 23.92 -2.44 -7.39
CA GLY A 229 24.17 -2.52 -8.83
C GLY A 229 25.48 -3.23 -9.21
N LEU A 230 26.26 -3.65 -8.23
CA LEU A 230 27.47 -4.46 -8.40
C LEU A 230 27.21 -5.90 -7.97
#